data_562f4f6ad8e4d76c4789bfce00bffe7d
#
_entry.id   562f4f6ad8e4d76c4789bfce00bffe7d
#
_cell.length_a   1.000
_cell.length_b   1.000
_cell.length_c   1.000
_cell.angle_alpha   90.00
_cell.angle_beta   90.00
_cell.angle_gamma   90.00
#
_symmetry.space_group_name_H-M   'P 1'
#
loop_
_entity.id
_entity.type
_entity.pdbx_description
1 polymer ?
#
loop_
_entity_poly.entity_id
_entity_poly.type
_entity_poly.pdbx_seq_one_letter_code
_entity_poly.pdbx_strand_id
1 'polypeptide(L)'
;MKSLEEAALADKKVLVRIDTDVPLTDGSPIEVKDDYRLQKLLPTLFFLMNHRAKIILCGHLGRPLAKNDPALSLKPVFTHLSALTNKKILFATDPFSSQATSAIDGLKEGEMIGLENIRFFKGEEDNSRTFARKLANLAEIYVNEAFGTSHREAASVVAITEFLPSYAGLQLEREMEVLTNLTRHPAHPFIAIVGGAKISDKLPVIRNLLPKVDRVIVGGGVANTFLASQGVDIKNSKVEEDYIDRAGEMLKNSKGKIILPVDYVWSDDMILDVGEKSTLQTVQYIRSAKTILWSGVPGKIEQSPFEKASKAIAKAIADSPATSIVGGGDTVGFIDSLGLTHRYSFVSTGGSALLELLGGRVLPGIRALG
;
A
#
# COMPACT_ATOMS: atom_id res chain seq x y z
N MET A 1 -7.35 17.20 7.57
CA MET A 1 -8.13 16.05 7.04
C MET A 1 -9.30 15.82 7.98
N LYS A 2 -10.55 15.88 7.49
CA LYS A 2 -11.76 15.67 8.29
C LYS A 2 -12.00 14.17 8.50
N SER A 3 -12.38 13.78 9.73
CA SER A 3 -12.76 12.42 10.05
C SER A 3 -14.14 12.06 9.49
N LEU A 4 -14.31 10.80 9.10
CA LEU A 4 -15.62 10.27 8.72
C LEU A 4 -16.65 10.37 9.85
N GLU A 5 -16.21 10.35 11.10
CA GLU A 5 -17.07 10.50 12.30
C GLU A 5 -17.74 11.87 12.38
N GLU A 6 -17.20 12.88 11.70
CA GLU A 6 -17.77 14.23 11.65
C GLU A 6 -18.88 14.39 10.58
N ALA A 7 -19.10 13.35 9.75
CA ALA A 7 -20.00 13.43 8.61
C ALA A 7 -21.47 13.15 9.01
N ALA A 8 -22.39 13.97 8.49
CA ALA A 8 -23.84 13.70 8.61
C ALA A 8 -24.26 12.70 7.51
N LEU A 9 -24.29 11.42 7.83
CA LEU A 9 -24.39 10.31 6.88
C LEU A 9 -25.80 9.78 6.61
N ALA A 10 -26.72 9.95 7.57
CA ALA A 10 -28.05 9.35 7.50
C ALA A 10 -28.82 9.79 6.24
N ASP A 11 -29.29 8.82 5.46
CA ASP A 11 -29.99 9.00 4.19
C ASP A 11 -29.17 9.67 3.06
N LYS A 12 -27.87 9.89 3.28
CA LYS A 12 -26.99 10.52 2.29
C LYS A 12 -26.39 9.50 1.31
N LYS A 13 -26.30 9.89 0.04
CA LYS A 13 -25.52 9.19 -0.97
C LYS A 13 -24.04 9.49 -0.77
N VAL A 14 -23.26 8.46 -0.41
CA VAL A 14 -21.83 8.55 -0.07
C VAL A 14 -21.02 7.82 -1.13
N LEU A 15 -20.21 8.55 -1.88
CA LEU A 15 -19.23 7.97 -2.81
C LEU A 15 -17.96 7.63 -2.04
N VAL A 16 -17.63 6.35 -1.98
CA VAL A 16 -16.46 5.83 -1.30
C VAL A 16 -15.42 5.39 -2.30
N ARG A 17 -14.25 6.02 -2.33
CA ARG A 17 -13.12 5.59 -3.12
C ARG A 17 -12.35 4.53 -2.35
N ILE A 18 -12.43 3.29 -2.81
CA ILE A 18 -11.84 2.12 -2.15
C ILE A 18 -10.65 1.57 -2.95
N ASP A 19 -9.75 0.84 -2.29
CA ASP A 19 -8.63 0.15 -2.94
C ASP A 19 -9.05 -1.26 -3.36
N THR A 20 -9.35 -1.40 -4.65
CA THR A 20 -9.81 -2.63 -5.30
C THR A 20 -8.74 -3.30 -6.15
N ASP A 21 -7.50 -2.77 -6.13
CA ASP A 21 -6.37 -3.33 -6.90
C ASP A 21 -5.80 -4.56 -6.20
N VAL A 22 -6.54 -5.64 -6.27
CA VAL A 22 -6.23 -6.95 -5.65
C VAL A 22 -5.93 -7.99 -6.73
N PRO A 23 -5.07 -8.98 -6.46
CA PRO A 23 -4.78 -10.04 -7.42
C PRO A 23 -6.02 -10.92 -7.63
N LEU A 24 -6.28 -11.23 -8.90
CA LEU A 24 -7.34 -12.15 -9.34
C LEU A 24 -6.72 -13.47 -9.83
N THR A 25 -7.54 -14.52 -9.85
CA THR A 25 -7.18 -15.80 -10.46
C THR A 25 -7.28 -15.72 -11.99
N ASP A 26 -6.50 -16.52 -12.69
CA ASP A 26 -6.58 -16.69 -14.14
C ASP A 26 -7.68 -17.69 -14.57
N GLY A 27 -8.50 -18.15 -13.62
CA GLY A 27 -9.50 -19.18 -13.81
C GLY A 27 -10.85 -18.68 -14.35
N SER A 28 -11.76 -19.63 -14.55
CA SER A 28 -13.18 -19.33 -14.80
C SER A 28 -14.03 -20.16 -13.81
N PRO A 29 -14.71 -19.52 -12.85
CA PRO A 29 -14.87 -18.05 -12.67
C PRO A 29 -13.58 -17.35 -12.21
N ILE A 30 -13.46 -16.06 -12.53
CA ILE A 30 -12.42 -15.18 -12.00
C ILE A 30 -12.77 -14.86 -10.54
N GLU A 31 -11.83 -15.08 -9.63
CA GLU A 31 -12.00 -14.87 -8.19
C GLU A 31 -10.88 -14.02 -7.61
N VAL A 32 -11.12 -13.42 -6.45
CA VAL A 32 -10.09 -12.69 -5.69
C VAL A 32 -9.13 -13.72 -5.06
N LYS A 33 -7.83 -13.60 -5.35
CA LYS A 33 -6.78 -14.49 -4.85
C LYS A 33 -6.26 -14.06 -3.47
N ASP A 34 -6.21 -12.76 -3.22
CA ASP A 34 -5.79 -12.16 -1.95
C ASP A 34 -6.75 -11.00 -1.64
N ASP A 35 -7.41 -11.06 -0.51
CA ASP A 35 -8.43 -10.10 -0.11
C ASP A 35 -8.02 -9.20 1.07
N TYR A 36 -6.74 -9.22 1.47
CA TYR A 36 -6.24 -8.44 2.60
C TYR A 36 -6.69 -6.97 2.55
N ARG A 37 -6.54 -6.32 1.38
CA ARG A 37 -6.98 -4.92 1.19
C ARG A 37 -8.49 -4.76 1.36
N LEU A 38 -9.27 -5.72 0.86
CA LEU A 38 -10.73 -5.68 0.96
C LEU A 38 -11.20 -5.88 2.42
N GLN A 39 -10.53 -6.73 3.17
CA GLN A 39 -10.81 -6.90 4.61
C GLN A 39 -10.57 -5.60 5.39
N LYS A 40 -9.55 -4.81 5.01
CA LYS A 40 -9.27 -3.51 5.65
C LYS A 40 -10.31 -2.44 5.37
N LEU A 41 -11.16 -2.60 4.36
CA LEU A 41 -12.28 -1.70 4.06
C LEU A 41 -13.48 -1.95 4.97
N LEU A 42 -13.62 -3.16 5.53
CA LEU A 42 -14.84 -3.57 6.26
C LEU A 42 -15.22 -2.63 7.41
N PRO A 43 -14.30 -2.13 8.25
CA PRO A 43 -14.65 -1.20 9.31
C PRO A 43 -15.38 0.05 8.78
N THR A 44 -14.89 0.65 7.70
CA THR A 44 -15.51 1.82 7.07
C THR A 44 -16.87 1.49 6.45
N LEU A 45 -16.99 0.35 5.78
CA LEU A 45 -18.26 -0.07 5.19
C LEU A 45 -19.31 -0.33 6.28
N PHE A 46 -18.96 -1.03 7.36
CA PHE A 46 -19.86 -1.24 8.48
C PHE A 46 -20.21 0.06 9.20
N PHE A 47 -19.26 0.97 9.34
CA PHE A 47 -19.52 2.31 9.89
C PHE A 47 -20.59 3.04 9.08
N LEU A 48 -20.41 3.11 7.76
CA LEU A 48 -21.35 3.77 6.83
C LEU A 48 -22.74 3.12 6.87
N MET A 49 -22.81 1.77 6.85
CA MET A 49 -24.08 1.04 6.97
C MET A 49 -24.81 1.32 8.28
N ASN A 50 -24.08 1.29 9.39
CA ASN A 50 -24.64 1.56 10.72
C ASN A 50 -25.13 3.00 10.86
N HIS A 51 -24.54 3.94 10.12
CA HIS A 51 -24.97 5.34 10.05
C HIS A 51 -25.97 5.63 8.91
N ARG A 52 -26.58 4.55 8.36
CA ARG A 52 -27.70 4.63 7.42
C ARG A 52 -27.36 5.36 6.11
N ALA A 53 -26.06 5.32 5.68
CA ALA A 53 -25.65 5.88 4.39
C ALA A 53 -26.13 5.01 3.22
N LYS A 54 -26.37 5.63 2.06
CA LYS A 54 -26.54 4.98 0.75
C LYS A 54 -25.17 4.95 0.08
N ILE A 55 -24.59 3.77 -0.11
CA ILE A 55 -23.16 3.61 -0.36
C ILE A 55 -22.88 3.34 -1.83
N ILE A 56 -22.06 4.18 -2.45
CA ILE A 56 -21.60 4.04 -3.83
C ILE A 56 -20.10 3.77 -3.79
N LEU A 57 -19.69 2.57 -4.20
CA LEU A 57 -18.28 2.15 -4.16
C LEU A 57 -17.64 2.40 -5.53
N CYS A 58 -16.54 3.11 -5.56
CA CYS A 58 -15.72 3.28 -6.76
C CYS A 58 -14.26 2.85 -6.51
N GLY A 59 -13.68 2.21 -7.50
CA GLY A 59 -12.32 1.70 -7.40
C GLY A 59 -11.70 1.49 -8.76
N HIS A 60 -10.46 0.99 -8.78
CA HIS A 60 -9.78 0.60 -10.00
C HIS A 60 -9.12 -0.76 -9.84
N LEU A 61 -8.88 -1.43 -10.96
CA LEU A 61 -8.13 -2.66 -11.03
C LEU A 61 -7.15 -2.59 -12.20
N GLY A 62 -5.88 -2.85 -11.93
CA GLY A 62 -4.84 -2.91 -12.94
C GLY A 62 -4.63 -1.61 -13.73
N ARG A 63 -4.12 -1.77 -14.93
CA ARG A 63 -3.86 -0.68 -15.90
C ARG A 63 -4.47 -1.05 -17.26
N PRO A 64 -5.75 -0.79 -17.46
CA PRO A 64 -6.41 -1.16 -18.71
C PRO A 64 -5.80 -0.42 -19.90
N LEU A 65 -5.49 -1.17 -20.96
CA LEU A 65 -5.07 -0.60 -22.25
C LEU A 65 -6.27 -0.31 -23.14
N ALA A 66 -7.39 -0.98 -22.89
CA ALA A 66 -8.64 -0.82 -23.64
C ALA A 66 -9.81 -0.54 -22.69
N LYS A 67 -10.79 0.21 -23.20
CA LYS A 67 -12.06 0.41 -22.51
C LYS A 67 -12.80 -0.92 -22.39
N ASN A 68 -13.31 -1.21 -21.18
CA ASN A 68 -14.10 -2.42 -20.90
C ASN A 68 -13.34 -3.76 -21.08
N ASP A 69 -12.07 -3.82 -20.69
CA ASP A 69 -11.32 -5.07 -20.60
C ASP A 69 -11.98 -6.00 -19.55
N PRO A 70 -12.57 -7.16 -19.96
CA PRO A 70 -13.27 -8.04 -19.03
C PRO A 70 -12.36 -8.61 -17.92
N ALA A 71 -11.07 -8.75 -18.18
CA ALA A 71 -10.10 -9.26 -17.20
C ALA A 71 -9.85 -8.24 -16.06
N LEU A 72 -10.18 -6.97 -16.28
CA LEU A 72 -10.02 -5.88 -15.33
C LEU A 72 -11.37 -5.33 -14.84
N SER A 73 -12.47 -6.07 -15.03
CA SER A 73 -13.77 -5.73 -14.46
C SER A 73 -13.74 -5.86 -12.93
N LEU A 74 -14.38 -4.92 -12.24
CA LEU A 74 -14.54 -4.97 -10.78
C LEU A 74 -15.67 -5.89 -10.31
N LYS A 75 -16.42 -6.51 -11.20
CA LYS A 75 -17.53 -7.40 -10.84
C LYS A 75 -17.10 -8.55 -9.89
N PRO A 76 -15.98 -9.28 -10.14
CA PRO A 76 -15.50 -10.31 -9.21
C PRO A 76 -15.15 -9.75 -7.82
N VAL A 77 -14.53 -8.57 -7.78
CA VAL A 77 -14.15 -7.90 -6.53
C VAL A 77 -15.38 -7.54 -5.70
N PHE A 78 -16.41 -6.96 -6.31
CA PHE A 78 -17.67 -6.64 -5.62
C PHE A 78 -18.47 -7.88 -5.24
N THR A 79 -18.39 -8.97 -6.02
CA THR A 79 -18.97 -10.26 -5.62
C THR A 79 -18.30 -10.79 -4.35
N HIS A 80 -16.97 -10.75 -4.29
CA HIS A 80 -16.21 -11.16 -3.11
C HIS A 80 -16.52 -10.25 -1.90
N LEU A 81 -16.53 -8.94 -2.09
CA LEU A 81 -16.86 -7.97 -1.03
C LEU A 81 -18.30 -8.13 -0.52
N SER A 82 -19.23 -8.53 -1.39
CA SER A 82 -20.60 -8.89 -1.01
C SER A 82 -20.64 -10.07 -0.04
N ALA A 83 -19.78 -11.08 -0.26
CA ALA A 83 -19.62 -12.21 0.65
C ALA A 83 -18.99 -11.78 1.99
N LEU A 84 -17.92 -10.98 1.95
CA LEU A 84 -17.24 -10.47 3.17
C LEU A 84 -18.16 -9.62 4.05
N THR A 85 -19.03 -8.80 3.47
CA THR A 85 -19.97 -7.94 4.20
C THR A 85 -21.27 -8.65 4.58
N ASN A 86 -21.52 -9.83 4.03
CA ASN A 86 -22.80 -10.53 4.07
C ASN A 86 -23.98 -9.61 3.65
N LYS A 87 -23.73 -8.75 2.66
CA LYS A 87 -24.70 -7.80 2.08
C LYS A 87 -24.62 -7.84 0.58
N LYS A 88 -25.77 -7.75 -0.07
CA LYS A 88 -25.81 -7.65 -1.52
C LYS A 88 -25.23 -6.30 -1.97
N ILE A 89 -24.26 -6.34 -2.89
CA ILE A 89 -23.74 -5.17 -3.59
C ILE A 89 -24.28 -5.23 -5.00
N LEU A 90 -25.07 -4.21 -5.39
CA LEU A 90 -25.49 -4.03 -6.79
C LEU A 90 -24.25 -3.68 -7.63
N PHE A 91 -24.30 -3.90 -8.94
CA PHE A 91 -23.18 -3.58 -9.83
C PHE A 91 -23.62 -2.81 -11.05
N ALA A 92 -22.99 -1.65 -11.28
CA ALA A 92 -23.23 -0.79 -12.43
C ALA A 92 -22.08 -0.92 -13.43
N THR A 93 -22.32 -1.58 -14.57
CA THR A 93 -21.34 -1.78 -15.65
C THR A 93 -21.01 -0.50 -16.42
N ASP A 94 -21.94 0.45 -16.46
CA ASP A 94 -21.70 1.83 -16.90
C ASP A 94 -22.17 2.78 -15.80
N PRO A 95 -21.23 3.38 -15.04
CA PRO A 95 -21.53 4.27 -13.92
C PRO A 95 -22.41 5.47 -14.27
N PHE A 96 -22.43 5.87 -15.54
CA PHE A 96 -23.10 7.10 -16.00
C PHE A 96 -24.35 6.84 -16.82
N SER A 97 -24.80 5.59 -16.95
CA SER A 97 -26.04 5.23 -17.60
C SER A 97 -27.27 5.66 -16.78
N SER A 98 -28.41 5.84 -17.46
CA SER A 98 -29.71 6.08 -16.79
C SER A 98 -30.06 4.94 -15.84
N GLN A 99 -29.71 3.70 -16.18
CA GLN A 99 -29.95 2.54 -15.36
C GLN A 99 -29.13 2.60 -14.04
N ALA A 100 -27.86 3.00 -14.12
CA ALA A 100 -27.03 3.19 -12.93
C ALA A 100 -27.56 4.33 -12.04
N THR A 101 -27.95 5.47 -12.64
CA THR A 101 -28.55 6.59 -11.90
C THR A 101 -29.83 6.14 -11.20
N SER A 102 -30.74 5.44 -11.88
CA SER A 102 -31.96 4.92 -11.27
C SER A 102 -31.70 3.93 -10.14
N ALA A 103 -30.68 3.06 -10.29
CA ALA A 103 -30.29 2.13 -9.24
C ALA A 103 -29.69 2.85 -8.00
N ILE A 104 -28.88 3.88 -8.22
CA ILE A 104 -28.31 4.72 -7.15
C ILE A 104 -29.42 5.49 -6.42
N ASP A 105 -30.36 6.09 -7.15
CA ASP A 105 -31.47 6.83 -6.55
C ASP A 105 -32.42 5.92 -5.78
N GLY A 106 -32.56 4.66 -6.20
CA GLY A 106 -33.34 3.63 -5.54
C GLY A 106 -32.70 2.97 -4.33
N LEU A 107 -31.43 3.26 -4.00
CA LEU A 107 -30.76 2.69 -2.82
C LEU A 107 -31.49 3.06 -1.55
N LYS A 108 -31.67 2.07 -0.69
CA LYS A 108 -32.12 2.26 0.69
C LYS A 108 -30.92 2.48 1.61
N GLU A 109 -31.19 2.97 2.80
CA GLU A 109 -30.20 3.13 3.85
C GLU A 109 -29.44 1.82 4.14
N GLY A 110 -28.11 1.89 4.16
CA GLY A 110 -27.21 0.75 4.35
C GLY A 110 -27.03 -0.14 3.12
N GLU A 111 -27.71 0.14 2.00
CA GLU A 111 -27.46 -0.59 0.74
C GLU A 111 -26.25 -0.06 -0.02
N MET A 112 -25.69 -0.91 -0.87
CA MET A 112 -24.45 -0.65 -1.60
C MET A 112 -24.58 -0.93 -3.10
N ILE A 113 -23.94 -0.08 -3.91
CA ILE A 113 -23.71 -0.30 -5.33
C ILE A 113 -22.24 -0.10 -5.67
N GLY A 114 -21.64 -1.05 -6.40
CA GLY A 114 -20.29 -0.94 -6.95
C GLY A 114 -20.32 -0.41 -8.38
N LEU A 115 -19.44 0.51 -8.69
CA LEU A 115 -19.24 1.03 -10.04
C LEU A 115 -18.16 0.22 -10.75
N GLU A 116 -18.28 0.05 -12.06
CA GLU A 116 -17.24 -0.56 -12.89
C GLU A 116 -15.92 0.24 -12.82
N ASN A 117 -14.82 -0.42 -13.17
CA ASN A 117 -13.45 0.10 -13.11
C ASN A 117 -13.33 1.50 -13.70
N ILE A 118 -13.13 2.48 -12.81
CA ILE A 118 -13.07 3.90 -13.20
C ILE A 118 -11.89 4.23 -14.12
N ARG A 119 -10.85 3.38 -14.17
CA ARG A 119 -9.74 3.51 -15.12
C ARG A 119 -10.11 3.15 -16.56
N PHE A 120 -11.29 2.61 -16.81
CA PHE A 120 -11.81 2.53 -18.17
C PHE A 120 -12.13 3.91 -18.76
N PHE A 121 -12.15 4.94 -17.95
CA PHE A 121 -12.40 6.32 -18.35
C PHE A 121 -11.11 7.14 -18.29
N LYS A 122 -10.64 7.62 -19.45
CA LYS A 122 -9.39 8.40 -19.57
C LYS A 122 -9.32 9.58 -18.58
N GLY A 123 -10.46 10.23 -18.30
CA GLY A 123 -10.52 11.34 -17.35
C GLY A 123 -10.13 11.01 -15.92
N GLU A 124 -10.09 9.74 -15.53
CA GLU A 124 -9.63 9.32 -14.20
C GLU A 124 -8.14 9.60 -14.02
N GLU A 125 -7.30 9.10 -14.93
CA GLU A 125 -5.84 9.26 -14.82
C GLU A 125 -5.37 10.69 -15.17
N ASP A 126 -6.12 11.40 -16.00
CA ASP A 126 -5.86 12.81 -16.36
C ASP A 126 -6.26 13.80 -15.23
N ASN A 127 -6.73 13.33 -14.08
CA ASN A 127 -7.29 14.15 -13.01
C ASN A 127 -8.34 15.16 -13.52
N SER A 128 -9.18 14.73 -14.46
CA SER A 128 -10.13 15.58 -15.17
C SER A 128 -11.24 16.10 -14.25
N ARG A 129 -11.34 17.42 -14.10
CA ARG A 129 -12.45 18.07 -13.36
C ARG A 129 -13.83 17.73 -13.95
N THR A 130 -13.92 17.58 -15.27
CA THR A 130 -15.17 17.18 -15.93
C THR A 130 -15.59 15.77 -15.55
N PHE A 131 -14.65 14.83 -15.49
CA PHE A 131 -14.90 13.46 -15.04
C PHE A 131 -15.21 13.41 -13.54
N ALA A 132 -14.43 14.11 -12.71
CA ALA A 132 -14.68 14.24 -11.28
C ALA A 132 -16.08 14.78 -10.97
N ARG A 133 -16.53 15.82 -11.72
CA ARG A 133 -17.89 16.35 -11.59
C ARG A 133 -18.97 15.32 -11.96
N LYS A 134 -18.73 14.47 -12.98
CA LYS A 134 -19.67 13.38 -13.32
C LYS A 134 -19.78 12.38 -12.16
N LEU A 135 -18.65 12.00 -11.53
CA LEU A 135 -18.68 11.14 -10.35
C LEU A 135 -19.36 11.83 -9.15
N ALA A 136 -19.06 13.10 -8.93
CA ALA A 136 -19.65 13.88 -7.84
C ALA A 136 -21.17 14.00 -7.95
N ASN A 137 -21.73 14.07 -9.16
CA ASN A 137 -23.18 14.14 -9.37
C ASN A 137 -23.92 12.87 -8.92
N LEU A 138 -23.22 11.77 -8.66
CA LEU A 138 -23.81 10.53 -8.15
C LEU A 138 -24.03 10.55 -6.63
N ALA A 139 -23.41 11.50 -5.90
CA ALA A 139 -23.36 11.47 -4.44
C ALA A 139 -23.48 12.88 -3.83
N GLU A 140 -23.59 12.93 -2.50
CA GLU A 140 -23.66 14.16 -1.70
C GLU A 140 -22.40 14.31 -0.80
N ILE A 141 -21.72 13.20 -0.52
CA ILE A 141 -20.52 13.13 0.31
C ILE A 141 -19.48 12.25 -0.38
N TYR A 142 -18.22 12.60 -0.23
CA TYR A 142 -17.10 11.80 -0.71
C TYR A 142 -16.27 11.29 0.47
N VAL A 143 -15.86 10.02 0.41
CA VAL A 143 -14.96 9.38 1.36
C VAL A 143 -13.78 8.78 0.61
N ASN A 144 -12.57 9.18 0.97
CA ASN A 144 -11.35 8.52 0.49
C ASN A 144 -10.94 7.43 1.47
N GLU A 145 -11.04 6.18 1.06
CA GLU A 145 -10.58 4.99 1.80
C GLU A 145 -9.43 4.27 1.09
N ALA A 146 -8.87 4.87 0.05
CA ALA A 146 -7.85 4.27 -0.79
C ALA A 146 -6.47 4.86 -0.52
N PHE A 147 -5.85 4.53 0.61
CA PHE A 147 -4.49 5.00 0.95
C PHE A 147 -3.50 4.61 -0.14
N GLY A 148 -3.56 3.36 -0.66
CA GLY A 148 -2.64 2.87 -1.70
C GLY A 148 -2.63 3.69 -2.99
N THR A 149 -3.70 4.43 -3.29
CA THR A 149 -3.79 5.30 -4.47
C THR A 149 -3.64 6.79 -4.17
N SER A 150 -3.56 7.18 -2.90
CA SER A 150 -3.49 8.59 -2.49
C SER A 150 -2.23 9.31 -2.95
N HIS A 151 -1.23 8.59 -3.46
CA HIS A 151 -0.02 9.15 -4.10
C HIS A 151 -0.25 9.63 -5.55
N ARG A 152 -1.41 9.35 -6.15
CA ARG A 152 -1.73 9.70 -7.54
C ARG A 152 -2.62 10.92 -7.61
N GLU A 153 -2.36 11.78 -8.58
CA GLU A 153 -3.27 12.84 -8.98
C GLU A 153 -4.30 12.26 -9.96
N ALA A 154 -5.38 11.68 -9.40
CA ALA A 154 -6.46 11.08 -10.17
C ALA A 154 -7.80 11.76 -9.83
N ALA A 155 -8.74 11.76 -10.78
CA ALA A 155 -9.99 12.51 -10.65
C ALA A 155 -10.82 12.05 -9.45
N SER A 156 -10.90 10.74 -9.20
CA SER A 156 -11.60 10.16 -8.06
C SER A 156 -10.86 10.29 -6.73
N VAL A 157 -9.63 10.82 -6.73
CA VAL A 157 -8.78 10.96 -5.52
C VAL A 157 -8.57 12.45 -5.18
N VAL A 158 -8.35 13.29 -6.20
CA VAL A 158 -8.01 14.70 -6.02
C VAL A 158 -9.13 15.62 -6.50
N ALA A 159 -9.41 15.66 -7.81
CA ALA A 159 -10.37 16.63 -8.35
C ALA A 159 -11.80 16.48 -7.79
N ILE A 160 -12.19 15.29 -7.34
CA ILE A 160 -13.50 15.01 -6.73
C ILE A 160 -13.76 15.86 -5.48
N THR A 161 -12.71 16.16 -4.70
CA THR A 161 -12.82 16.91 -3.45
C THR A 161 -13.21 18.40 -3.66
N GLU A 162 -13.10 18.89 -4.89
CA GLU A 162 -13.56 20.22 -5.24
C GLU A 162 -15.09 20.34 -5.33
N PHE A 163 -15.78 19.20 -5.44
CA PHE A 163 -17.22 19.16 -5.75
C PHE A 163 -18.06 18.61 -4.59
N LEU A 164 -17.47 17.91 -3.65
CA LEU A 164 -18.18 17.25 -2.54
C LEU A 164 -17.51 17.54 -1.19
N PRO A 165 -18.29 17.66 -0.10
CA PRO A 165 -17.74 17.52 1.23
C PRO A 165 -16.98 16.20 1.35
N SER A 166 -15.70 16.27 1.74
CA SER A 166 -14.76 15.17 1.64
C SER A 166 -14.20 14.78 3.00
N TYR A 167 -14.14 13.49 3.26
CA TYR A 167 -13.72 12.89 4.51
C TYR A 167 -12.74 11.74 4.26
N ALA A 168 -11.91 11.45 5.25
CA ALA A 168 -11.09 10.24 5.26
C ALA A 168 -11.90 9.06 5.78
N GLY A 169 -11.74 7.89 5.16
CA GLY A 169 -12.26 6.65 5.72
C GLY A 169 -11.39 6.16 6.88
N LEU A 170 -11.93 5.26 7.71
CA LEU A 170 -11.28 4.83 8.96
C LEU A 170 -9.93 4.16 8.75
N GLN A 171 -9.77 3.37 7.68
CA GLN A 171 -8.47 2.76 7.36
C GLN A 171 -7.47 3.82 6.88
N LEU A 172 -7.90 4.77 6.05
CA LEU A 172 -7.02 5.87 5.62
C LEU A 172 -6.55 6.70 6.83
N GLU A 173 -7.44 7.02 7.77
CA GLU A 173 -7.08 7.71 9.01
C GLU A 173 -6.07 6.92 9.81
N ARG A 174 -6.30 5.62 9.96
CA ARG A 174 -5.40 4.73 10.70
C ARG A 174 -4.02 4.64 10.07
N GLU A 175 -3.92 4.55 8.72
CA GLU A 175 -2.65 4.61 7.99
C GLU A 175 -1.90 5.91 8.32
N MET A 176 -2.59 7.05 8.21
CA MET A 176 -1.99 8.35 8.45
C MET A 176 -1.57 8.56 9.91
N GLU A 177 -2.37 8.10 10.87
CA GLU A 177 -2.04 8.16 12.29
C GLU A 177 -0.76 7.36 12.59
N VAL A 178 -0.73 6.07 12.19
CA VAL A 178 0.40 5.17 12.46
C VAL A 178 1.67 5.69 11.82
N LEU A 179 1.61 6.08 10.54
CA LEU A 179 2.79 6.51 9.80
C LEU A 179 3.29 7.89 10.23
N THR A 180 2.38 8.78 10.64
CA THR A 180 2.75 10.06 11.23
C THR A 180 3.46 9.86 12.57
N ASN A 181 2.91 9.01 13.44
CA ASN A 181 3.51 8.70 14.74
C ASN A 181 4.88 8.04 14.57
N LEU A 182 5.00 7.07 13.63
CA LEU A 182 6.28 6.44 13.28
C LEU A 182 7.36 7.46 12.90
N THR A 183 6.98 8.51 12.15
CA THR A 183 7.96 9.47 11.62
C THR A 183 8.24 10.64 12.55
N ARG A 184 7.32 10.95 13.49
CA ARG A 184 7.45 12.10 14.41
C ARG A 184 7.95 11.70 15.80
N HIS A 185 7.47 10.57 16.32
CA HIS A 185 7.70 10.17 17.72
C HIS A 185 7.97 8.66 17.87
N PRO A 186 8.94 8.07 17.10
CA PRO A 186 9.25 6.66 17.26
C PRO A 186 9.88 6.39 18.62
N ALA A 187 9.56 5.24 19.22
CA ALA A 187 10.30 4.74 20.39
C ALA A 187 11.63 4.16 19.93
N HIS A 188 12.72 4.48 20.62
CA HIS A 188 14.08 4.01 20.30
C HIS A 188 14.49 2.80 21.16
N PRO A 189 15.31 1.88 20.62
CA PRO A 189 15.91 1.88 19.29
C PRO A 189 14.88 1.68 18.17
N PHE A 190 14.97 2.50 17.12
CA PHE A 190 14.17 2.38 15.90
C PHE A 190 15.01 1.77 14.77
N ILE A 191 14.60 0.60 14.28
CA ILE A 191 15.26 -0.15 13.21
C ILE A 191 14.39 -0.12 11.96
N ALA A 192 14.95 0.35 10.85
CA ALA A 192 14.32 0.24 9.54
C ALA A 192 15.00 -0.86 8.73
N ILE A 193 14.23 -1.79 8.17
CA ILE A 193 14.70 -2.85 7.26
C ILE A 193 14.16 -2.49 5.87
N VAL A 194 15.07 -2.22 4.94
CA VAL A 194 14.73 -1.71 3.59
C VAL A 194 15.39 -2.60 2.55
N GLY A 195 14.57 -3.39 1.87
CA GLY A 195 15.00 -4.29 0.81
C GLY A 195 14.30 -4.02 -0.51
N GLY A 196 14.37 -5.03 -1.38
CA GLY A 196 13.74 -5.01 -2.70
C GLY A 196 14.71 -4.80 -3.84
N ALA A 197 14.17 -4.74 -5.06
CA ALA A 197 14.96 -4.85 -6.29
C ALA A 197 15.58 -3.53 -6.75
N LYS A 198 14.95 -2.38 -6.44
CA LYS A 198 15.34 -1.06 -6.97
C LYS A 198 15.68 -0.08 -5.84
N ILE A 199 16.89 0.48 -5.89
CA ILE A 199 17.30 1.51 -4.93
C ILE A 199 16.66 2.87 -5.22
N SER A 200 16.32 3.15 -6.48
CA SER A 200 15.67 4.41 -6.91
C SER A 200 14.41 4.69 -6.11
N ASP A 201 13.60 3.66 -5.83
CA ASP A 201 12.37 3.76 -5.07
C ASP A 201 12.63 3.91 -3.55
N LYS A 202 13.76 3.43 -3.06
CA LYS A 202 14.08 3.32 -1.63
C LYS A 202 15.01 4.43 -1.12
N LEU A 203 15.82 5.02 -1.98
CA LEU A 203 16.79 6.06 -1.59
C LEU A 203 16.11 7.28 -0.93
N PRO A 204 14.97 7.80 -1.43
CA PRO A 204 14.24 8.87 -0.76
C PRO A 204 13.75 8.47 0.64
N VAL A 205 13.28 7.22 0.77
CA VAL A 205 12.82 6.65 2.06
C VAL A 205 13.96 6.59 3.05
N ILE A 206 15.09 5.99 2.66
CA ILE A 206 16.29 5.88 3.50
C ILE A 206 16.75 7.27 3.94
N ARG A 207 16.85 8.22 3.00
CA ARG A 207 17.26 9.60 3.28
C ARG A 207 16.39 10.26 4.35
N ASN A 208 15.06 10.15 4.22
CA ASN A 208 14.13 10.78 5.16
C ASN A 208 14.09 10.07 6.52
N LEU A 209 14.38 8.77 6.56
CA LEU A 209 14.42 7.99 7.79
C LEU A 209 15.72 8.12 8.56
N LEU A 210 16.88 8.29 7.90
CA LEU A 210 18.20 8.34 8.53
C LEU A 210 18.31 9.25 9.76
N PRO A 211 17.71 10.46 9.78
CA PRO A 211 17.72 11.29 10.99
C PRO A 211 16.93 10.72 12.17
N LYS A 212 15.97 9.84 11.89
CA LYS A 212 14.95 9.37 12.84
C LYS A 212 15.20 7.95 13.37
N VAL A 213 16.01 7.16 12.66
CA VAL A 213 16.31 5.78 13.01
C VAL A 213 17.67 5.63 13.71
N ASP A 214 17.82 4.54 14.45
CA ASP A 214 19.12 4.15 14.99
C ASP A 214 19.91 3.31 13.98
N ARG A 215 19.23 2.48 13.17
CA ARG A 215 19.83 1.70 12.08
C ARG A 215 18.88 1.58 10.89
N VAL A 216 19.47 1.54 9.69
CA VAL A 216 18.82 1.13 8.44
C VAL A 216 19.55 -0.12 7.96
N ILE A 217 18.87 -1.25 7.94
CA ILE A 217 19.42 -2.51 7.45
C ILE A 217 18.94 -2.67 6.00
N VAL A 218 19.86 -2.85 5.07
CA VAL A 218 19.54 -2.96 3.67
C VAL A 218 19.75 -4.38 3.13
N GLY A 219 18.91 -4.78 2.14
CA GLY A 219 18.98 -6.09 1.51
C GLY A 219 18.60 -6.02 0.02
N GLY A 220 18.76 -7.14 -0.70
CA GLY A 220 18.41 -7.26 -2.11
C GLY A 220 19.17 -6.30 -3.03
N GLY A 221 18.58 -5.91 -4.14
CA GLY A 221 19.17 -4.97 -5.10
C GLY A 221 19.52 -3.60 -4.50
N VAL A 222 18.81 -3.19 -3.45
CA VAL A 222 19.16 -2.00 -2.67
C VAL A 222 20.54 -2.16 -2.05
N ALA A 223 20.80 -3.29 -1.37
CA ALA A 223 22.12 -3.56 -0.77
C ALA A 223 23.19 -3.70 -1.85
N ASN A 224 22.91 -4.35 -2.97
CA ASN A 224 23.87 -4.53 -4.06
C ASN A 224 24.40 -3.19 -4.60
N THR A 225 23.53 -2.18 -4.73
CA THR A 225 23.93 -0.85 -5.18
C THR A 225 24.84 -0.15 -4.16
N PHE A 226 24.56 -0.31 -2.86
CA PHE A 226 25.48 0.19 -1.81
C PHE A 226 26.82 -0.57 -1.81
N LEU A 227 26.80 -1.90 -1.99
CA LEU A 227 28.01 -2.71 -2.05
C LEU A 227 28.89 -2.33 -3.25
N ALA A 228 28.29 -2.14 -4.43
CA ALA A 228 28.99 -1.65 -5.61
C ALA A 228 29.67 -0.30 -5.36
N SER A 229 29.01 0.61 -4.63
CA SER A 229 29.61 1.90 -4.25
C SER A 229 30.83 1.79 -3.33
N GLN A 230 31.02 0.64 -2.70
CA GLN A 230 32.20 0.32 -1.88
C GLN A 230 33.25 -0.50 -2.63
N GLY A 231 33.06 -0.70 -3.95
CA GLY A 231 33.98 -1.49 -4.79
C GLY A 231 33.86 -3.01 -4.56
N VAL A 232 32.79 -3.47 -3.93
CA VAL A 232 32.54 -4.91 -3.80
C VAL A 232 32.13 -5.46 -5.16
N ASP A 233 32.80 -6.53 -5.61
CA ASP A 233 32.43 -7.22 -6.84
C ASP A 233 31.10 -7.97 -6.63
N ILE A 234 30.04 -7.41 -7.19
CA ILE A 234 28.68 -7.97 -7.15
C ILE A 234 28.33 -8.82 -8.37
N LYS A 235 29.29 -9.00 -9.30
CA LYS A 235 29.17 -9.75 -10.56
C LYS A 235 27.91 -9.36 -11.34
N ASN A 236 27.05 -10.35 -11.68
CA ASN A 236 25.81 -10.17 -12.44
C ASN A 236 24.60 -9.80 -11.54
N SER A 237 24.84 -9.47 -10.27
CA SER A 237 23.75 -9.12 -9.35
C SER A 237 23.01 -7.88 -9.78
N LYS A 238 21.71 -7.85 -9.46
CA LYS A 238 20.85 -6.69 -9.79
C LYS A 238 21.35 -5.42 -9.11
N VAL A 239 21.59 -4.39 -9.89
CA VAL A 239 22.08 -3.08 -9.48
C VAL A 239 21.45 -1.99 -10.34
N GLU A 240 21.35 -0.77 -9.82
CA GLU A 240 21.02 0.43 -10.60
C GLU A 240 22.28 1.32 -10.68
N GLU A 241 22.99 1.24 -11.80
CA GLU A 241 24.31 1.87 -12.01
C GLU A 241 24.26 3.39 -11.80
N ASP A 242 23.22 4.06 -12.29
CA ASP A 242 23.02 5.51 -12.15
C ASP A 242 22.89 5.98 -10.67
N TYR A 243 22.74 5.04 -9.74
CA TYR A 243 22.56 5.32 -8.31
C TYR A 243 23.78 4.96 -7.46
N ILE A 244 24.84 4.37 -8.02
CA ILE A 244 26.03 3.92 -7.27
C ILE A 244 26.67 5.09 -6.52
N ASP A 245 26.95 6.20 -7.21
CA ASP A 245 27.57 7.37 -6.58
C ASP A 245 26.72 7.97 -5.47
N ARG A 246 25.40 8.09 -5.71
CA ARG A 246 24.45 8.60 -4.71
C ARG A 246 24.34 7.68 -3.49
N ALA A 247 24.40 6.38 -3.69
CA ALA A 247 24.43 5.39 -2.62
C ALA A 247 25.72 5.54 -1.80
N GLY A 248 26.88 5.69 -2.46
CA GLY A 248 28.17 5.91 -1.80
C GLY A 248 28.18 7.18 -0.94
N GLU A 249 27.69 8.30 -1.48
CA GLU A 249 27.55 9.54 -0.73
C GLU A 249 26.62 9.38 0.52
N MET A 250 25.48 8.72 0.32
CA MET A 250 24.54 8.47 1.42
C MET A 250 25.16 7.58 2.49
N LEU A 251 25.87 6.52 2.09
CA LEU A 251 26.55 5.62 3.03
C LEU A 251 27.58 6.37 3.85
N LYS A 252 28.43 7.17 3.21
CA LYS A 252 29.45 8.03 3.86
C LYS A 252 28.81 9.00 4.87
N ASN A 253 27.69 9.61 4.50
CA ASN A 253 27.00 10.60 5.34
C ASN A 253 26.10 9.96 6.42
N SER A 254 25.89 8.66 6.37
CA SER A 254 25.02 7.93 7.30
C SER A 254 25.57 7.80 8.72
N LYS A 255 26.85 8.15 8.93
CA LYS A 255 27.55 8.00 10.23
C LYS A 255 27.46 6.58 10.79
N GLY A 256 27.52 5.57 9.91
CA GLY A 256 27.45 4.16 10.31
C GLY A 256 26.04 3.65 10.66
N LYS A 257 25.00 4.42 10.38
CA LYS A 257 23.61 3.96 10.60
C LYS A 257 23.13 2.98 9.54
N ILE A 258 23.65 3.04 8.31
CA ILE A 258 23.33 2.06 7.25
C ILE A 258 24.17 0.81 7.47
N ILE A 259 23.49 -0.31 7.62
CA ILE A 259 24.10 -1.63 7.84
C ILE A 259 23.98 -2.42 6.54
N LEU A 260 25.14 -2.71 5.93
CA LEU A 260 25.22 -3.56 4.74
C LEU A 260 25.39 -5.02 5.16
N PRO A 261 24.95 -5.98 4.33
CA PRO A 261 25.22 -7.39 4.57
C PRO A 261 26.73 -7.65 4.44
N VAL A 262 27.25 -8.55 5.29
CA VAL A 262 28.66 -8.96 5.35
C VAL A 262 28.93 -10.30 4.68
N ASP A 263 27.85 -11.03 4.35
CA ASP A 263 27.88 -12.31 3.63
C ASP A 263 26.62 -12.45 2.77
N TYR A 264 26.72 -13.28 1.73
CA TYR A 264 25.72 -13.35 0.66
C TYR A 264 25.49 -14.80 0.26
N VAL A 265 24.29 -15.08 -0.26
CA VAL A 265 23.96 -16.35 -0.93
C VAL A 265 23.94 -16.12 -2.44
N TRP A 266 24.84 -16.81 -3.13
CA TRP A 266 25.05 -16.69 -4.56
C TRP A 266 24.35 -17.79 -5.34
N SER A 267 23.83 -17.46 -6.53
CA SER A 267 23.49 -18.40 -7.59
C SER A 267 23.72 -17.74 -8.94
N ASP A 268 24.30 -18.46 -9.90
CA ASP A 268 24.57 -18.00 -11.28
C ASP A 268 25.25 -16.61 -11.31
N ASP A 269 26.27 -16.43 -10.48
CA ASP A 269 26.97 -15.15 -10.32
C ASP A 269 26.08 -13.97 -9.87
N MET A 270 24.95 -14.24 -9.26
CA MET A 270 24.06 -13.23 -8.68
C MET A 270 23.90 -13.42 -7.17
N ILE A 271 23.88 -12.33 -6.41
CA ILE A 271 23.47 -12.31 -5.01
C ILE A 271 21.94 -12.40 -4.97
N LEU A 272 21.40 -13.50 -4.45
CA LEU A 272 19.97 -13.75 -4.39
C LEU A 272 19.39 -13.70 -2.97
N ASP A 273 20.22 -13.78 -1.93
CA ASP A 273 19.81 -13.54 -0.54
C ASP A 273 21.02 -13.03 0.28
N VAL A 274 20.76 -12.50 1.45
CA VAL A 274 21.81 -12.21 2.43
C VAL A 274 22.19 -13.48 3.17
N GLY A 275 23.46 -13.56 3.59
CA GLY A 275 23.99 -14.75 4.24
C GLY A 275 23.56 -14.89 5.70
N GLU A 276 24.00 -15.98 6.33
CA GLU A 276 23.60 -16.35 7.68
C GLU A 276 24.12 -15.34 8.74
N LYS A 277 25.35 -14.85 8.59
CA LYS A 277 25.91 -13.87 9.53
C LYS A 277 25.13 -12.55 9.50
N SER A 278 24.79 -12.08 8.31
CA SER A 278 23.97 -10.86 8.11
C SER A 278 22.57 -11.04 8.66
N THR A 279 21.99 -12.22 8.46
CA THR A 279 20.67 -12.58 8.99
C THR A 279 20.67 -12.59 10.52
N LEU A 280 21.64 -13.24 11.15
CA LEU A 280 21.78 -13.29 12.61
C LEU A 280 21.99 -11.89 13.20
N GLN A 281 22.81 -11.06 12.57
CA GLN A 281 23.02 -9.67 12.99
C GLN A 281 21.70 -8.88 12.91
N THR A 282 20.94 -9.04 11.83
CA THR A 282 19.62 -8.39 11.68
C THR A 282 18.66 -8.82 12.78
N VAL A 283 18.60 -10.12 13.09
CA VAL A 283 17.78 -10.66 14.19
C VAL A 283 18.20 -10.08 15.55
N GLN A 284 19.48 -9.86 15.80
CA GLN A 284 19.95 -9.22 17.03
C GLN A 284 19.46 -7.77 17.15
N TYR A 285 19.51 -6.99 16.05
CA TYR A 285 18.94 -5.64 16.03
C TYR A 285 17.43 -5.65 16.28
N ILE A 286 16.69 -6.56 15.65
CA ILE A 286 15.24 -6.72 15.86
C ILE A 286 14.93 -6.97 17.33
N ARG A 287 15.67 -7.86 18.01
CA ARG A 287 15.45 -8.19 19.43
C ARG A 287 15.64 -7.01 20.37
N SER A 288 16.50 -6.08 20.02
CA SER A 288 16.78 -4.88 20.83
C SER A 288 15.86 -3.68 20.48
N ALA A 289 15.10 -3.77 19.41
CA ALA A 289 14.28 -2.69 18.91
C ALA A 289 13.06 -2.41 19.80
N LYS A 290 12.61 -1.15 19.80
CA LYS A 290 11.29 -0.73 20.30
C LYS A 290 10.36 -0.35 19.16
N THR A 291 10.92 0.07 18.02
CA THR A 291 10.17 0.34 16.79
C THR A 291 10.86 -0.35 15.62
N ILE A 292 10.08 -1.02 14.79
CA ILE A 292 10.56 -1.68 13.57
C ILE A 292 9.70 -1.22 12.40
N LEU A 293 10.37 -0.79 11.33
CA LEU A 293 9.76 -0.60 10.02
C LEU A 293 10.38 -1.61 9.05
N TRP A 294 9.55 -2.40 8.38
CA TRP A 294 10.02 -3.32 7.35
C TRP A 294 9.35 -3.04 6.01
N SER A 295 10.14 -2.73 4.98
CA SER A 295 9.67 -2.47 3.62
C SER A 295 10.63 -3.01 2.57
N GLY A 296 10.29 -4.14 2.00
CA GLY A 296 11.10 -4.88 1.02
C GLY A 296 11.89 -6.02 1.65
N VAL A 297 11.78 -7.18 1.03
CA VAL A 297 12.48 -8.41 1.45
C VAL A 297 13.95 -8.37 1.04
N PRO A 298 14.88 -8.96 1.81
CA PRO A 298 16.31 -8.99 1.50
C PRO A 298 16.70 -10.02 0.43
N GLY A 299 15.88 -11.06 0.22
CA GLY A 299 16.17 -12.15 -0.70
C GLY A 299 15.11 -12.33 -1.78
N LYS A 300 15.39 -13.21 -2.75
CA LYS A 300 14.47 -13.60 -3.82
C LYS A 300 13.48 -14.64 -3.31
N ILE A 301 12.41 -14.17 -2.67
CA ILE A 301 11.42 -14.99 -1.96
C ILE A 301 10.63 -15.95 -2.85
N GLU A 302 10.59 -15.71 -4.16
CA GLU A 302 9.89 -16.54 -5.15
C GLU A 302 10.64 -17.85 -5.48
N GLN A 303 11.89 -17.95 -5.04
CA GLN A 303 12.76 -19.08 -5.37
C GLN A 303 13.48 -19.62 -4.13
N SER A 304 13.22 -20.87 -3.77
CA SER A 304 13.98 -21.56 -2.71
C SER A 304 15.39 -21.88 -3.21
N PRO A 305 16.44 -21.69 -2.35
CA PRO A 305 16.40 -21.41 -0.90
C PRO A 305 16.60 -19.94 -0.52
N PHE A 306 16.33 -18.98 -1.41
CA PHE A 306 16.69 -17.56 -1.26
C PHE A 306 15.66 -16.74 -0.45
N GLU A 307 14.70 -17.40 0.17
CA GLU A 307 13.74 -16.79 1.11
C GLU A 307 14.16 -16.93 2.58
N LYS A 308 15.27 -17.59 2.87
CA LYS A 308 15.66 -17.99 4.24
C LYS A 308 15.86 -16.79 5.17
N ALA A 309 16.59 -15.78 4.73
CA ALA A 309 16.79 -14.56 5.53
C ALA A 309 15.47 -13.83 5.77
N SER A 310 14.63 -13.70 4.73
CA SER A 310 13.31 -13.09 4.83
C SER A 310 12.42 -13.83 5.84
N LYS A 311 12.41 -15.18 5.85
CA LYS A 311 11.69 -15.99 6.83
C LYS A 311 12.17 -15.78 8.27
N ALA A 312 13.49 -15.73 8.46
CA ALA A 312 14.08 -15.52 9.77
C ALA A 312 13.74 -14.13 10.32
N ILE A 313 13.83 -13.10 9.47
CA ILE A 313 13.46 -11.71 9.80
C ILE A 313 11.97 -11.63 10.13
N ALA A 314 11.11 -12.21 9.28
CA ALA A 314 9.66 -12.21 9.51
C ALA A 314 9.30 -12.79 10.88
N LYS A 315 9.84 -13.97 11.22
CA LYS A 315 9.62 -14.60 12.53
C LYS A 315 10.16 -13.74 13.67
N ALA A 316 11.38 -13.22 13.53
CA ALA A 316 11.97 -12.39 14.57
C ALA A 316 11.15 -11.12 14.88
N ILE A 317 10.60 -10.47 13.84
CA ILE A 317 9.71 -9.31 14.02
C ILE A 317 8.40 -9.74 14.68
N ALA A 318 7.78 -10.84 14.20
CA ALA A 318 6.55 -11.36 14.76
C ALA A 318 6.67 -11.77 16.23
N ASP A 319 7.86 -12.21 16.66
CA ASP A 319 8.15 -12.61 18.05
C ASP A 319 8.64 -11.44 18.93
N SER A 320 8.88 -10.26 18.33
CA SER A 320 9.37 -9.08 19.03
C SER A 320 8.24 -8.32 19.73
N PRO A 321 8.47 -7.79 20.94
CA PRO A 321 7.51 -6.89 21.59
C PRO A 321 7.51 -5.46 21.01
N ALA A 322 8.36 -5.17 20.04
CA ALA A 322 8.47 -3.86 19.41
C ALA A 322 7.20 -3.49 18.64
N THR A 323 6.91 -2.20 18.54
CA THR A 323 5.92 -1.71 17.57
C THR A 323 6.44 -1.96 16.17
N SER A 324 5.82 -2.92 15.45
CA SER A 324 6.23 -3.35 14.11
C SER A 324 5.26 -2.84 13.05
N ILE A 325 5.82 -2.09 12.09
CA ILE A 325 5.09 -1.58 10.91
C ILE A 325 5.68 -2.26 9.67
N VAL A 326 4.81 -2.84 8.86
CA VAL A 326 5.21 -3.53 7.62
C VAL A 326 4.45 -2.96 6.45
N GLY A 327 5.13 -2.81 5.30
CA GLY A 327 4.49 -2.39 4.07
C GLY A 327 5.32 -2.67 2.83
N GLY A 328 4.64 -2.57 1.69
CA GLY A 328 5.16 -2.99 0.39
C GLY A 328 4.58 -4.34 -0.05
N GLY A 329 4.09 -4.41 -1.28
CA GLY A 329 3.33 -5.57 -1.78
C GLY A 329 4.03 -6.91 -1.55
N ASP A 330 5.29 -7.02 -1.97
CA ASP A 330 6.07 -8.27 -1.84
C ASP A 330 6.27 -8.66 -0.36
N THR A 331 6.51 -7.67 0.52
CA THR A 331 6.72 -7.94 1.95
C THR A 331 5.42 -8.39 2.62
N VAL A 332 4.31 -7.69 2.32
CA VAL A 332 2.98 -8.03 2.88
C VAL A 332 2.53 -9.40 2.38
N GLY A 333 2.61 -9.67 1.07
CA GLY A 333 2.27 -10.98 0.51
C GLY A 333 3.13 -12.11 1.10
N PHE A 334 4.42 -11.83 1.35
CA PHE A 334 5.30 -12.82 1.96
C PHE A 334 4.92 -13.15 3.41
N ILE A 335 4.69 -12.15 4.27
CA ILE A 335 4.28 -12.40 5.65
C ILE A 335 2.91 -13.05 5.74
N ASP A 336 2.02 -12.75 4.79
CA ASP A 336 0.70 -13.37 4.69
C ASP A 336 0.82 -14.85 4.34
N SER A 337 1.65 -15.21 3.37
CA SER A 337 1.95 -16.60 3.00
C SER A 337 2.52 -17.44 4.16
N LEU A 338 3.11 -16.78 5.16
CA LEU A 338 3.60 -17.41 6.40
C LEU A 338 2.55 -17.42 7.53
N GLY A 339 1.36 -16.87 7.32
CA GLY A 339 0.32 -16.74 8.33
C GLY A 339 0.68 -15.78 9.48
N LEU A 340 1.60 -14.84 9.25
CA LEU A 340 2.14 -13.97 10.31
C LEU A 340 1.51 -12.58 10.37
N THR A 341 0.64 -12.21 9.42
CA THR A 341 0.10 -10.85 9.28
C THR A 341 -0.52 -10.30 10.57
N HIS A 342 -1.22 -11.15 11.32
CA HIS A 342 -1.88 -10.78 12.58
C HIS A 342 -0.93 -10.56 13.76
N ARG A 343 0.35 -10.89 13.61
CA ARG A 343 1.39 -10.76 14.66
C ARG A 343 2.15 -9.43 14.59
N TYR A 344 1.89 -8.61 13.60
CA TYR A 344 2.49 -7.29 13.46
C TYR A 344 1.57 -6.22 14.03
N SER A 345 2.13 -5.16 14.60
CA SER A 345 1.36 -4.06 15.17
C SER A 345 0.55 -3.34 14.09
N PHE A 346 1.11 -3.22 12.89
CA PHE A 346 0.44 -2.61 11.76
C PHE A 346 1.00 -3.12 10.42
N VAL A 347 0.10 -3.48 9.51
CA VAL A 347 0.43 -3.85 8.13
C VAL A 347 -0.28 -2.87 7.20
N SER A 348 0.52 -2.06 6.51
CA SER A 348 0.04 -1.00 5.62
C SER A 348 -0.47 -1.57 4.29
N THR A 349 -1.58 -1.02 3.81
CA THR A 349 -2.12 -1.30 2.48
C THR A 349 -1.47 -0.46 1.38
N GLY A 350 -0.59 0.49 1.75
CA GLY A 350 -0.19 1.64 0.95
C GLY A 350 0.75 1.38 -0.23
N GLY A 351 1.53 0.30 -0.25
CA GLY A 351 2.47 0.04 -1.34
C GLY A 351 3.35 1.27 -1.67
N SER A 352 3.18 1.83 -2.89
CA SER A 352 3.91 3.02 -3.33
C SER A 352 3.57 4.27 -2.53
N ALA A 353 2.31 4.44 -2.10
CA ALA A 353 1.91 5.58 -1.26
C ALA A 353 2.66 5.60 0.08
N LEU A 354 2.83 4.43 0.70
CA LEU A 354 3.66 4.29 1.90
C LEU A 354 5.09 4.78 1.64
N LEU A 355 5.72 4.33 0.54
CA LEU A 355 7.09 4.70 0.22
C LEU A 355 7.24 6.20 -0.03
N GLU A 356 6.30 6.81 -0.74
CA GLU A 356 6.32 8.24 -0.98
C GLU A 356 6.14 9.05 0.30
N LEU A 357 5.21 8.63 1.17
CA LEU A 357 5.00 9.27 2.47
C LEU A 357 6.24 9.13 3.36
N LEU A 358 6.81 7.93 3.47
CA LEU A 358 8.06 7.71 4.21
C LEU A 358 9.25 8.45 3.59
N GLY A 359 9.24 8.69 2.28
CA GLY A 359 10.19 9.53 1.55
C GLY A 359 10.02 11.04 1.80
N GLY A 360 9.04 11.42 2.61
CA GLY A 360 8.77 12.82 2.98
C GLY A 360 7.88 13.59 2.00
N ARG A 361 7.26 12.90 1.04
CA ARG A 361 6.32 13.53 0.10
C ARG A 361 4.94 13.71 0.75
N VAL A 362 4.31 14.82 0.46
CA VAL A 362 2.89 15.02 0.77
C VAL A 362 2.08 14.35 -0.32
N LEU A 363 1.26 13.37 0.06
CA LEU A 363 0.44 12.64 -0.90
C LEU A 363 -0.70 13.53 -1.44
N PRO A 364 -0.91 13.62 -2.78
CA PRO A 364 -1.95 14.46 -3.38
C PRO A 364 -3.34 14.19 -2.82
N GLY A 365 -3.73 12.92 -2.67
CA GLY A 365 -5.04 12.53 -2.14
C GLY A 365 -5.24 12.91 -0.67
N ILE A 366 -4.17 12.93 0.13
CA ILE A 366 -4.22 13.39 1.52
C ILE A 366 -4.31 14.92 1.58
N ARG A 367 -3.51 15.61 0.76
CA ARG A 367 -3.56 17.08 0.64
C ARG A 367 -4.93 17.57 0.23
N ALA A 368 -5.60 16.85 -0.68
CA ALA A 368 -6.93 17.22 -1.17
C ALA A 368 -8.03 17.10 -0.12
N LEU A 369 -7.83 16.32 0.93
CA LEU A 369 -8.77 16.20 2.05
C LEU A 369 -8.64 17.33 3.10
N GLY A 370 -7.67 18.25 2.96
CA GLY A 370 -7.46 19.39 3.84
C GLY A 370 -6.49 19.11 4.97
#